data_48c7ca34143f7b5a13716957ff513766
#
_entry.id   48c7ca34143f7b5a13716957ff513766
#
_cell.length_a   1.000
_cell.length_b   1.000
_cell.length_c   1.000
_cell.angle_alpha   90.00
_cell.angle_beta   90.00
_cell.angle_gamma   90.00
#
_symmetry.space_group_name_H-M   'P 1'
#
loop_
_entity.id
_entity.type
_entity.pdbx_description
1 polymer ?
#
loop_
_entity_poly.entity_id
_entity_poly.type
_entity_poly.pdbx_seq_one_letter_code
_entity_poly.pdbx_strand_id
1 'polypeptide(L)'
;MRIACLPLSLALLLVPATASADFTAFLGSTTTPVNRVVTGASIGAGLVIVGFEFEYARTSEDLPELAPGLRTYMFNGLLQTPIPIAGMQFYGTMGGGVYHETLSERSETNFGVNVGGGVKISLAGPLRLRIDYRVFTLSGDPLHSKPQRFYAGLNLKF
;
A
#
# COMPACT_ATOMS: atom_id res chain seq x y z
N MET A 1 -9.13 17.94 46.59
CA MET A 1 -8.97 16.63 45.95
C MET A 1 -8.24 16.85 44.61
N ARG A 2 -6.92 16.63 44.58
CA ARG A 2 -6.09 16.83 43.38
C ARG A 2 -5.83 15.44 42.79
N ILE A 3 -6.38 15.17 41.63
CA ILE A 3 -6.35 13.87 40.92
C ILE A 3 -4.99 13.76 40.22
N ALA A 4 -4.18 12.80 40.67
CA ALA A 4 -2.91 12.44 40.09
C ALA A 4 -3.12 11.63 38.80
N CYS A 5 -3.33 12.33 37.65
CA CYS A 5 -3.46 11.70 36.33
C CYS A 5 -2.19 11.86 35.46
N LEU A 6 -1.08 12.35 36.00
CA LEU A 6 0.13 12.64 35.21
C LEU A 6 1.13 11.48 34.98
N PRO A 7 1.18 10.37 35.74
CA PRO A 7 2.23 9.38 35.51
C PRO A 7 1.91 8.35 34.42
N LEU A 8 0.66 8.18 34.00
CA LEU A 8 0.28 7.17 33.02
C LEU A 8 0.66 7.53 31.59
N SER A 9 0.65 8.84 31.27
CA SER A 9 0.99 9.34 29.92
C SER A 9 2.50 9.31 29.63
N LEU A 10 3.34 9.35 30.64
CA LEU A 10 4.80 9.35 30.49
C LEU A 10 5.39 7.93 30.38
N ALA A 11 4.68 6.92 30.90
CA ALA A 11 5.11 5.53 30.83
C ALA A 11 4.95 4.94 29.40
N LEU A 12 4.07 5.49 28.58
CA LEU A 12 3.85 5.06 27.21
C LEU A 12 4.99 5.47 26.25
N LEU A 13 5.82 6.42 26.64
CA LEU A 13 6.97 6.92 25.85
C LEU A 13 8.26 6.12 26.05
N LEU A 14 8.30 5.15 26.95
CA LEU A 14 9.50 4.38 27.32
C LEU A 14 9.52 2.96 26.75
N VAL A 15 8.52 2.57 25.95
CA VAL A 15 8.60 1.31 25.20
C VAL A 15 9.57 1.56 24.04
N PRO A 16 10.73 0.86 23.96
CA PRO A 16 11.58 0.94 22.78
C PRO A 16 10.79 0.36 21.60
N ALA A 17 10.11 1.23 20.87
CA ALA A 17 9.44 0.85 19.63
C ALA A 17 10.54 0.53 18.63
N THR A 18 10.74 -0.75 18.32
CA THR A 18 11.64 -1.15 17.24
C THR A 18 11.01 -0.68 15.92
N ALA A 19 11.41 0.52 15.51
CA ALA A 19 11.08 1.02 14.20
C ALA A 19 11.81 0.18 13.17
N SER A 20 11.12 -0.27 12.15
CA SER A 20 11.71 -0.94 10.99
C SER A 20 11.30 -0.22 9.74
N ALA A 21 12.25 -0.03 8.83
CA ALA A 21 11.93 0.43 7.49
C ALA A 21 11.85 -0.75 6.53
N ASP A 22 11.09 -0.60 5.47
CA ASP A 22 11.06 -1.60 4.41
C ASP A 22 10.93 -0.94 3.02
N PHE A 23 11.43 -1.67 2.03
CA PHE A 23 11.30 -1.33 0.62
C PHE A 23 10.67 -2.51 -0.10
N THR A 24 9.70 -2.26 -0.98
CA THR A 24 9.07 -3.30 -1.80
C THR A 24 9.17 -2.92 -3.27
N ALA A 25 9.61 -3.84 -4.11
CA ALA A 25 9.41 -3.77 -5.56
C ALA A 25 8.43 -4.86 -5.96
N PHE A 26 7.44 -4.54 -6.80
CA PHE A 26 6.36 -5.45 -7.10
C PHE A 26 5.92 -5.46 -8.57
N LEU A 27 5.32 -6.59 -8.95
CA LEU A 27 4.69 -6.83 -10.23
C LEU A 27 3.33 -7.49 -9.99
N GLY A 28 2.33 -7.14 -10.78
CA GLY A 28 1.00 -7.70 -10.63
C GLY A 28 0.05 -7.34 -11.75
N SER A 29 -1.24 -7.36 -11.45
CA SER A 29 -2.30 -7.04 -12.39
C SER A 29 -3.30 -6.06 -11.80
N THR A 30 -3.71 -5.09 -12.59
CA THR A 30 -4.92 -4.31 -12.39
C THR A 30 -6.02 -4.97 -13.21
N THR A 31 -7.14 -5.34 -12.56
CA THR A 31 -8.16 -6.22 -13.16
C THR A 31 -9.35 -5.48 -13.78
N THR A 32 -9.39 -4.16 -13.66
CA THR A 32 -10.52 -3.33 -14.13
C THR A 32 -10.06 -2.31 -15.17
N PRO A 33 -10.71 -2.21 -16.35
CA PRO A 33 -11.80 -3.05 -16.88
C PRO A 33 -11.32 -4.44 -17.32
N VAL A 34 -10.04 -4.58 -17.67
CA VAL A 34 -9.39 -5.82 -18.10
C VAL A 34 -8.06 -6.00 -17.38
N ASN A 35 -7.53 -7.22 -17.40
CA ASN A 35 -6.25 -7.52 -16.77
C ASN A 35 -5.10 -6.82 -17.49
N ARG A 36 -4.41 -5.93 -16.78
CA ARG A 36 -3.25 -5.19 -17.28
C ARG A 36 -2.12 -5.25 -16.28
N VAL A 37 -0.92 -5.36 -16.80
CA VAL A 37 0.29 -5.41 -15.96
C VAL A 37 0.43 -4.14 -15.15
N VAL A 38 0.68 -4.29 -13.86
CA VAL A 38 1.09 -3.22 -12.96
C VAL A 38 2.49 -3.50 -12.42
N THR A 39 3.30 -2.48 -12.39
CA THR A 39 4.62 -2.49 -11.74
C THR A 39 4.71 -1.32 -10.77
N GLY A 40 5.46 -1.49 -9.70
CA GLY A 40 5.63 -0.40 -8.75
C GLY A 40 6.65 -0.69 -7.67
N ALA A 41 6.80 0.31 -6.82
CA ALA A 41 7.65 0.22 -5.65
C ALA A 41 7.03 0.98 -4.49
N SER A 42 7.37 0.58 -3.28
CA SER A 42 6.99 1.30 -2.07
C SER A 42 8.14 1.34 -1.06
N ILE A 43 8.14 2.39 -0.27
CA ILE A 43 9.01 2.54 0.89
C ILE A 43 8.15 2.81 2.11
N GLY A 44 8.44 2.13 3.20
CA GLY A 44 7.64 2.22 4.41
C GLY A 44 8.49 2.26 5.68
N ALA A 45 7.83 2.68 6.74
CA ALA A 45 8.34 2.59 8.10
C ALA A 45 7.22 2.09 9.01
N GLY A 46 7.55 1.19 9.93
CA GLY A 46 6.58 0.61 10.84
C GLY A 46 7.08 0.55 12.28
N LEU A 47 6.12 0.71 13.17
CA LEU A 47 6.23 0.43 14.59
C LEU A 47 5.36 -0.80 14.84
N VAL A 48 5.84 -1.79 15.50
CA VAL A 48 5.19 -3.07 15.88
C VAL A 48 3.85 -3.43 15.18
N ILE A 49 2.81 -2.59 15.35
CA ILE A 49 1.45 -2.82 14.84
C ILE A 49 1.08 -1.84 13.72
N VAL A 50 1.58 -0.61 13.77
CA VAL A 50 1.23 0.46 12.83
C VAL A 50 2.39 0.74 11.90
N GLY A 51 2.12 0.88 10.62
CA GLY A 51 3.09 1.29 9.62
C GLY A 51 2.55 2.39 8.72
N PHE A 52 3.47 3.04 8.02
CA PHE A 52 3.18 4.01 6.97
C PHE A 52 3.99 3.65 5.73
N GLU A 53 3.42 3.89 4.58
CA GLU A 53 4.01 3.52 3.30
C GLU A 53 3.71 4.57 2.25
N PHE A 54 4.73 4.96 1.50
CA PHE A 54 4.56 5.66 0.24
C PHE A 54 4.72 4.66 -0.90
N GLU A 55 3.74 4.63 -1.81
CA GLU A 55 3.71 3.71 -2.94
C GLU A 55 3.59 4.46 -4.26
N TYR A 56 4.43 4.09 -5.21
CA TYR A 56 4.29 4.43 -6.61
C TYR A 56 3.96 3.19 -7.43
N ALA A 57 2.96 3.28 -8.31
CA ALA A 57 2.65 2.20 -9.23
C ALA A 57 2.22 2.71 -10.59
N ARG A 58 2.49 1.90 -11.61
CA ARG A 58 2.12 2.16 -12.99
C ARG A 58 1.44 0.93 -13.58
N THR A 59 0.23 1.13 -14.11
CA THR A 59 -0.52 0.17 -14.91
C THR A 59 -0.42 0.58 -16.37
N SER A 60 -0.18 -0.38 -17.26
CA SER A 60 -0.10 -0.14 -18.70
C SER A 60 -1.46 0.24 -19.28
N GLU A 61 -1.45 1.05 -20.33
CA GLU A 61 -2.60 1.34 -21.18
C GLU A 61 -2.86 0.16 -22.13
N ASP A 62 -4.14 -0.09 -22.45
CA ASP A 62 -4.57 -1.05 -23.45
C ASP A 62 -5.61 -0.37 -24.35
N LEU A 63 -5.15 0.15 -25.49
CA LEU A 63 -5.99 0.89 -26.44
C LEU A 63 -7.08 0.04 -27.08
N PRO A 64 -6.82 -1.21 -27.55
CA PRO A 64 -7.84 -2.11 -28.07
C PRO A 64 -9.03 -2.32 -27.12
N GLU A 65 -8.75 -2.45 -25.83
CA GLU A 65 -9.77 -2.67 -24.81
C GLU A 65 -10.30 -1.36 -24.16
N LEU A 66 -9.86 -0.20 -24.67
CA LEU A 66 -10.18 1.12 -24.12
C LEU A 66 -9.88 1.23 -22.62
N ALA A 67 -8.83 0.56 -22.19
CA ALA A 67 -8.43 0.48 -20.80
C ALA A 67 -7.28 1.46 -20.51
N PRO A 68 -7.51 2.46 -19.63
CA PRO A 68 -6.55 3.54 -19.43
C PRO A 68 -5.29 3.09 -18.70
N GLY A 69 -4.16 3.67 -19.08
CA GLY A 69 -2.96 3.66 -18.26
C GLY A 69 -3.21 4.40 -16.94
N LEU A 70 -2.70 3.86 -15.86
CA LEU A 70 -2.92 4.45 -14.53
C LEU A 70 -1.59 4.55 -13.78
N ARG A 71 -1.24 5.75 -13.33
CA ARG A 71 -0.14 6.00 -12.39
C ARG A 71 -0.73 6.43 -11.06
N THR A 72 -0.26 5.84 -9.98
CA THR A 72 -0.73 6.16 -8.63
C THR A 72 0.44 6.52 -7.72
N TYR A 73 0.26 7.56 -6.93
CA TYR A 73 1.15 8.03 -5.87
C TYR A 73 0.33 8.05 -4.59
N MET A 74 0.51 7.02 -3.74
CA MET A 74 -0.33 6.81 -2.57
C MET A 74 0.48 6.86 -1.29
N PHE A 75 -0.09 7.50 -0.28
CA PHE A 75 0.38 7.42 1.10
C PHE A 75 -0.61 6.56 1.88
N ASN A 76 -0.12 5.48 2.48
CA ASN A 76 -0.93 4.45 3.12
C ASN A 76 -0.55 4.30 4.59
N GLY A 77 -1.57 4.11 5.43
CA GLY A 77 -1.43 3.55 6.76
C GLY A 77 -1.60 2.03 6.70
N LEU A 78 -0.81 1.32 7.48
CA LEU A 78 -0.87 -0.13 7.63
C LEU A 78 -1.16 -0.50 9.08
N LEU A 79 -2.07 -1.44 9.27
CA LEU A 79 -2.28 -2.13 10.53
C LEU A 79 -1.83 -3.57 10.35
N GLN A 80 -0.83 -4.01 11.10
CA GLN A 80 -0.18 -5.30 10.89
C GLN A 80 -0.11 -6.14 12.16
N THR A 81 -0.01 -7.47 12.01
CA THR A 81 0.19 -8.36 13.15
C THR A 81 1.52 -8.03 13.82
N PRO A 82 1.55 -7.94 15.18
CA PRO A 82 2.74 -7.50 15.91
C PRO A 82 3.91 -8.47 15.78
N ILE A 83 3.60 -9.76 15.64
CA ILE A 83 4.57 -10.84 15.42
C ILE A 83 4.13 -11.68 14.22
N PRO A 84 5.07 -12.16 13.40
CA PRO A 84 4.77 -13.10 12.34
C PRO A 84 4.19 -14.41 12.91
N ILE A 85 3.13 -14.90 12.30
CA ILE A 85 2.52 -16.19 12.61
C ILE A 85 3.00 -17.18 11.54
N ALA A 86 3.77 -18.19 11.94
CA ALA A 86 4.39 -19.15 11.02
C ALA A 86 5.21 -18.47 9.89
N GLY A 87 5.94 -17.42 10.21
CA GLY A 87 6.73 -16.64 9.23
C GLY A 87 5.91 -15.68 8.35
N MET A 88 4.61 -15.57 8.59
CA MET A 88 3.70 -14.69 7.84
C MET A 88 3.24 -13.52 8.70
N GLN A 89 3.40 -12.30 8.22
CA GLN A 89 2.87 -11.08 8.82
C GLN A 89 1.72 -10.57 7.97
N PHE A 90 0.51 -10.62 8.52
CA PHE A 90 -0.70 -10.12 7.88
C PHE A 90 -0.86 -8.62 8.14
N TYR A 91 -1.43 -7.90 7.18
CA TYR A 91 -1.75 -6.48 7.34
C TYR A 91 -3.00 -6.08 6.57
N GLY A 92 -3.71 -5.08 7.12
CA GLY A 92 -4.67 -4.27 6.41
C GLY A 92 -4.05 -2.92 6.06
N THR A 93 -4.46 -2.32 4.97
CA THR A 93 -3.97 -1.02 4.53
C THR A 93 -5.09 -0.13 4.04
N MET A 94 -4.96 1.16 4.30
CA MET A 94 -5.81 2.19 3.73
C MET A 94 -4.98 3.45 3.49
N GLY A 95 -5.34 4.20 2.47
CA GLY A 95 -4.61 5.42 2.15
C GLY A 95 -5.26 6.26 1.08
N GLY A 96 -4.56 7.32 0.73
CA GLY A 96 -4.99 8.25 -0.30
C GLY A 96 -3.80 8.90 -0.99
N GLY A 97 -4.08 9.48 -2.13
CA GLY A 97 -3.06 10.14 -2.92
C GLY A 97 -3.57 10.61 -4.26
N VAL A 98 -2.65 10.85 -5.17
CA VAL A 98 -2.95 11.34 -6.50
C VAL A 98 -2.84 10.21 -7.52
N TYR A 99 -3.78 10.15 -8.43
CA TYR A 99 -3.69 9.30 -9.60
C TYR A 99 -3.61 10.14 -10.88
N HIS A 100 -2.99 9.58 -11.89
CA HIS A 100 -2.94 10.11 -13.25
C HIS A 100 -3.36 9.00 -14.21
N GLU A 101 -4.50 9.21 -14.88
CA GLU A 101 -5.08 8.30 -15.85
C GLU A 101 -4.82 8.83 -17.26
N THR A 102 -4.47 7.96 -18.19
CA THR A 102 -4.25 8.32 -19.61
C THR A 102 -4.89 7.28 -20.51
N LEU A 103 -5.62 7.74 -21.52
CA LEU A 103 -6.10 6.91 -22.62
C LEU A 103 -6.07 7.72 -23.92
N SER A 104 -5.13 7.39 -24.81
CA SER A 104 -4.87 8.15 -26.03
C SER A 104 -4.61 9.65 -25.71
N GLU A 105 -5.42 10.57 -26.18
CA GLU A 105 -5.29 12.01 -25.93
C GLU A 105 -5.98 12.47 -24.64
N ARG A 106 -6.79 11.61 -24.02
CA ARG A 106 -7.46 11.92 -22.75
C ARG A 106 -6.50 11.72 -21.58
N SER A 107 -6.43 12.69 -20.70
CA SER A 107 -5.74 12.56 -19.41
C SER A 107 -6.57 13.14 -18.28
N GLU A 108 -6.57 12.49 -17.15
CA GLU A 108 -7.22 12.91 -15.91
C GLU A 108 -6.24 12.79 -14.75
N THR A 109 -6.20 13.82 -13.93
CA THR A 109 -5.39 13.81 -12.69
C THR A 109 -6.26 14.29 -11.56
N ASN A 110 -6.43 13.45 -10.56
CA ASN A 110 -7.26 13.77 -9.41
C ASN A 110 -6.83 12.97 -8.19
N PHE A 111 -7.57 13.11 -7.09
CA PHE A 111 -7.36 12.40 -5.85
C PHE A 111 -8.05 11.02 -5.88
N GLY A 112 -7.42 10.05 -5.23
CA GLY A 112 -7.99 8.72 -5.03
C GLY A 112 -7.67 8.18 -3.65
N VAL A 113 -8.50 7.25 -3.19
CA VAL A 113 -8.29 6.50 -1.97
C VAL A 113 -8.17 5.01 -2.27
N ASN A 114 -7.54 4.27 -1.40
CA ASN A 114 -7.45 2.82 -1.51
C ASN A 114 -7.66 2.15 -0.16
N VAL A 115 -8.15 0.92 -0.21
CA VAL A 115 -8.24 0.00 0.93
C VAL A 115 -7.87 -1.39 0.46
N GLY A 116 -7.19 -2.12 1.31
CA GLY A 116 -6.79 -3.47 0.97
C GLY A 116 -6.09 -4.19 2.11
N GLY A 117 -5.34 -5.20 1.76
CA GLY A 117 -4.56 -5.96 2.72
C GLY A 117 -3.69 -6.99 2.02
N GLY A 118 -2.85 -7.62 2.80
CA GLY A 118 -1.92 -8.60 2.28
C GLY A 118 -1.16 -9.33 3.35
N VAL A 119 -0.13 -10.03 2.89
CA VAL A 119 0.76 -10.81 3.74
C VAL A 119 2.20 -10.61 3.30
N LYS A 120 3.09 -10.48 4.27
CA LYS A 120 4.55 -10.50 4.10
C LYS A 120 5.06 -11.84 4.63
N ILE A 121 5.66 -12.66 3.78
CA ILE A 121 6.14 -14.01 4.07
C ILE A 121 7.67 -13.94 4.17
N SER A 122 8.23 -14.30 5.32
CA SER A 122 9.68 -14.32 5.53
C SER A 122 10.32 -15.41 4.67
N LEU A 123 11.31 -15.05 3.86
CA LEU A 123 12.08 -15.97 3.02
C LEU A 123 13.43 -16.30 3.65
N ALA A 124 14.34 -15.34 3.66
CA ALA A 124 15.68 -15.49 4.22
C ALA A 124 16.20 -14.12 4.68
N GLY A 125 16.69 -14.05 5.92
CA GLY A 125 17.22 -12.81 6.50
C GLY A 125 16.22 -11.66 6.42
N PRO A 126 16.60 -10.51 5.83
CA PRO A 126 15.71 -9.36 5.70
C PRO A 126 14.71 -9.46 4.52
N LEU A 127 14.82 -10.50 3.69
CA LEU A 127 14.03 -10.66 2.47
C LEU A 127 12.70 -11.34 2.77
N ARG A 128 11.61 -10.74 2.25
CA ARG A 128 10.24 -11.25 2.36
C ARG A 128 9.54 -11.24 1.00
N LEU A 129 8.65 -12.18 0.78
CA LEU A 129 7.66 -12.12 -0.28
C LEU A 129 6.45 -11.34 0.23
N ARG A 130 5.99 -10.35 -0.51
CA ARG A 130 4.76 -9.61 -0.22
C ARG A 130 3.70 -9.94 -1.25
N ILE A 131 2.50 -10.30 -0.79
CA ILE A 131 1.31 -10.46 -1.60
C ILE A 131 0.28 -9.46 -1.11
N ASP A 132 -0.32 -8.69 -2.02
CA ASP A 132 -1.19 -7.57 -1.70
C ASP A 132 -2.38 -7.50 -2.65
N TYR A 133 -3.55 -7.17 -2.10
CA TYR A 133 -4.76 -6.89 -2.87
C TYR A 133 -5.36 -5.56 -2.42
N ARG A 134 -5.69 -4.69 -3.38
CA ARG A 134 -6.27 -3.37 -3.12
C ARG A 134 -7.41 -3.04 -4.04
N VAL A 135 -8.38 -2.33 -3.49
CA VAL A 135 -9.45 -1.66 -4.22
C VAL A 135 -9.25 -0.17 -4.10
N PHE A 136 -9.25 0.51 -5.23
CA PHE A 136 -9.15 1.97 -5.30
C PHE A 136 -10.53 2.56 -5.49
N THR A 137 -10.72 3.79 -5.03
CA THR A 137 -11.86 4.65 -5.36
C THR A 137 -11.29 5.97 -5.85
N LEU A 138 -11.45 6.22 -7.15
CA LEU A 138 -10.91 7.39 -7.82
C LEU A 138 -11.99 8.48 -7.90
N SER A 139 -11.63 9.70 -7.54
CA SER A 139 -12.49 10.89 -7.62
C SER A 139 -12.28 11.60 -8.95
N GLY A 140 -13.13 12.56 -9.28
CA GLY A 140 -13.10 13.27 -10.55
C GLY A 140 -13.93 12.55 -11.61
N ASP A 141 -13.40 12.48 -12.82
CA ASP A 141 -14.06 11.84 -13.97
C ASP A 141 -13.20 10.71 -14.58
N PRO A 142 -12.80 9.70 -13.77
CA PRO A 142 -12.05 8.56 -14.27
C PRO A 142 -12.93 7.67 -15.15
N LEU A 143 -12.33 7.00 -16.13
CA LEU A 143 -13.05 6.02 -16.95
C LEU A 143 -13.57 4.85 -16.12
N HIS A 144 -12.80 4.46 -15.09
CA HIS A 144 -13.18 3.42 -14.13
C HIS A 144 -12.88 3.88 -12.71
N SER A 145 -13.91 4.16 -11.95
CA SER A 145 -13.78 4.75 -10.60
C SER A 145 -13.29 3.76 -9.53
N LYS A 146 -13.39 2.45 -9.77
CA LYS A 146 -13.04 1.40 -8.78
C LYS A 146 -12.09 0.35 -9.35
N PRO A 147 -10.87 0.70 -9.76
CA PRO A 147 -9.90 -0.31 -10.18
C PRO A 147 -9.46 -1.18 -9.02
N GLN A 148 -9.23 -2.46 -9.31
CA GLN A 148 -8.72 -3.43 -8.37
C GLN A 148 -7.30 -3.83 -8.78
N ARG A 149 -6.44 -4.05 -7.80
CA ARG A 149 -5.05 -4.41 -8.02
C ARG A 149 -4.66 -5.60 -7.15
N PHE A 150 -4.02 -6.57 -7.77
CA PHE A 150 -3.35 -7.68 -7.09
C PHE A 150 -1.89 -7.68 -7.49
N TYR A 151 -0.98 -7.81 -6.54
CA TYR A 151 0.44 -7.91 -6.84
C TYR A 151 1.21 -8.83 -5.90
N ALA A 152 2.34 -9.31 -6.39
CA ALA A 152 3.39 -9.95 -5.61
C ALA A 152 4.69 -9.16 -5.75
N GLY A 153 5.47 -9.07 -4.68
CA GLY A 153 6.70 -8.28 -4.67
C GLY A 153 7.73 -8.81 -3.69
N LEU A 154 8.97 -8.41 -3.93
CA LEU A 154 10.05 -8.62 -2.99
C LEU A 154 10.13 -7.43 -2.04
N ASN A 155 10.06 -7.72 -0.76
CA ASN A 155 10.13 -6.75 0.33
C ASN A 155 11.41 -6.96 1.12
N LEU A 156 12.20 -5.90 1.25
CA LEU A 156 13.44 -5.87 2.01
C LEU A 156 13.20 -5.08 3.30
N LYS A 157 13.39 -5.72 4.45
CA LYS A 157 13.26 -5.11 5.78
C LYS A 157 14.64 -4.73 6.32
N PHE A 158 14.78 -3.51 6.86
CA PHE A 158 16.00 -3.00 7.50
C PHE A 158 15.70 -2.07 8.66
#